data_2dd5ecea13083ded50691064c9b5e009
#
_entry.id   2dd5ecea13083ded50691064c9b5e009
#
_cell.length_a   1.000
_cell.length_b   1.000
_cell.length_c   1.000
_cell.angle_alpha   90.00
_cell.angle_beta   90.00
_cell.angle_gamma   90.00
#
_symmetry.space_group_name_H-M   'P 1'
#
loop_
_entity.id
_entity.type
_entity.pdbx_description
1 polymer ?
#
loop_
_entity_poly.entity_id
_entity_poly.type
_entity_poly.pdbx_seq_one_letter_code
_entity_poly.pdbx_strand_id
1 'polypeptide(L)'
;KDKKNIDEATDTYDTIEWLIHNTYNNGNVGTWGISYDGFYATMTASSNHPALKAVSPQAPVTDWFRGDDRHHNGAFTLLQTTNFLPRLEGRHMGKGVMNQIVKNDVYTDFLALGTFKNVDDLVRDTTQTLWNDIKNHPDFDDFWKERDARTSCYNLKPAILVVGGLYDSEDCYGAWNLYKAIKEQSPDTDLYLTFGPWWHGAWTVRGFQGFGNLYFGKSTSAYYMDKIEYPFFRYFLEGKGEKPKHKVNIFHTGENEWKTYDEWPVQKTAGTPYYIHKNGSVSTQAPAEQESYSEYISDMSRPVPYTANPTTYRTKEFMVDDQRFATSRPDVITFMTEPLCDTLTLAGPIEVELMTAISSTDADFMVKVIDVYPEKFEYSKTARSYLKSDYPMSGYQLMIRGELFRGRFRKGFDNPLPFKPEEITPVNYTLYDVAHTFLPGHRLMIQIQSSWFPIIDRNPQRFIDTYHCTVEDFVMKQKIKIYHQQGAASRVILPVVKK
;
A
#
# COMPACT_ATOMS: atom_id res chain seq x y z
N LYS A 1 -27.68 7.07 -10.83
CA LYS A 1 -27.75 7.67 -9.48
C LYS A 1 -29.07 8.42 -9.39
N ASP A 2 -29.78 8.25 -8.30
CA ASP A 2 -31.01 9.00 -8.04
C ASP A 2 -30.59 10.47 -7.83
N LYS A 3 -31.10 11.37 -8.67
CA LYS A 3 -30.83 12.82 -8.58
C LYS A 3 -31.28 13.47 -7.26
N LYS A 4 -31.90 12.72 -6.36
CA LYS A 4 -32.37 13.16 -5.05
C LYS A 4 -31.41 12.79 -3.92
N ASN A 5 -30.36 12.00 -4.18
CA ASN A 5 -29.39 11.66 -3.15
C ASN A 5 -28.39 12.80 -2.97
N ILE A 6 -28.32 13.31 -1.78
CA ILE A 6 -27.27 14.20 -1.30
C ILE A 6 -25.99 13.35 -1.21
N ASP A 7 -24.90 13.85 -1.78
CA ASP A 7 -23.60 13.21 -1.74
C ASP A 7 -22.49 14.27 -1.60
N GLU A 8 -21.27 13.84 -1.35
CA GLU A 8 -20.13 14.74 -1.07
C GLU A 8 -19.86 15.71 -2.23
N ALA A 9 -20.14 15.34 -3.47
CA ALA A 9 -19.92 16.20 -4.63
C ALA A 9 -20.98 17.32 -4.70
N THR A 10 -22.25 17.02 -4.44
CA THR A 10 -23.33 18.02 -4.41
C THR A 10 -23.19 18.97 -3.20
N ASP A 11 -22.86 18.43 -2.03
CA ASP A 11 -22.62 19.24 -0.83
C ASP A 11 -21.46 20.21 -1.02
N THR A 12 -20.40 19.75 -1.72
CA THR A 12 -19.25 20.59 -2.03
C THR A 12 -19.61 21.67 -3.05
N TYR A 13 -20.43 21.33 -4.06
CA TYR A 13 -20.91 22.32 -5.03
C TYR A 13 -21.62 23.48 -4.32
N ASP A 14 -22.59 23.18 -3.47
CA ASP A 14 -23.34 24.16 -2.70
C ASP A 14 -22.44 24.98 -1.73
N THR A 15 -21.46 24.31 -1.12
CA THR A 15 -20.46 24.97 -0.27
C THR A 15 -19.62 25.97 -1.05
N ILE A 16 -19.18 25.65 -2.26
CA ILE A 16 -18.41 26.54 -3.12
C ILE A 16 -19.28 27.72 -3.55
N GLU A 17 -20.55 27.48 -3.96
CA GLU A 17 -21.49 28.54 -4.28
C GLU A 17 -21.65 29.53 -3.11
N TRP A 18 -21.81 29.00 -1.89
CA TRP A 18 -21.91 29.84 -0.71
C TRP A 18 -20.64 30.67 -0.48
N LEU A 19 -19.46 30.03 -0.58
CA LEU A 19 -18.17 30.69 -0.33
C LEU A 19 -17.92 31.85 -1.29
N ILE A 20 -18.13 31.67 -2.59
CA ILE A 20 -17.85 32.74 -3.59
C ILE A 20 -18.78 33.93 -3.46
N HIS A 21 -19.99 33.76 -2.91
CA HIS A 21 -20.97 34.83 -2.74
C HIS A 21 -20.89 35.50 -1.37
N ASN A 22 -20.38 34.84 -0.34
CA ASN A 22 -20.45 35.30 1.04
C ASN A 22 -19.10 35.61 1.69
N THR A 23 -17.98 35.42 0.98
CA THR A 23 -16.63 35.73 1.48
C THR A 23 -15.89 36.67 0.54
N TYR A 24 -14.89 37.40 1.05
CA TYR A 24 -13.98 38.16 0.20
C TYR A 24 -13.02 37.18 -0.53
N ASN A 25 -13.14 37.10 -1.84
CA ASN A 25 -12.36 36.15 -2.69
C ASN A 25 -12.20 36.67 -4.12
N ASN A 26 -11.40 35.99 -4.92
CA ASN A 26 -11.17 36.32 -6.33
C ASN A 26 -12.03 35.49 -7.32
N GLY A 27 -12.99 34.72 -6.82
CA GLY A 27 -13.85 33.82 -7.60
C GLY A 27 -13.21 32.47 -7.96
N ASN A 28 -11.99 32.18 -7.53
CA ASN A 28 -11.32 30.92 -7.74
C ASN A 28 -11.21 30.14 -6.43
N VAL A 29 -11.55 28.86 -6.48
CA VAL A 29 -11.52 27.94 -5.32
C VAL A 29 -10.54 26.83 -5.58
N GLY A 30 -9.80 26.45 -4.55
CA GLY A 30 -8.95 25.27 -4.51
C GLY A 30 -9.31 24.39 -3.34
N THR A 31 -9.12 23.07 -3.51
CA THR A 31 -9.36 22.07 -2.47
C THR A 31 -8.16 21.14 -2.35
N TRP A 32 -7.82 20.78 -1.13
CA TRP A 32 -6.86 19.70 -0.87
C TRP A 32 -7.23 18.96 0.41
N GLY A 33 -6.78 17.76 0.55
CA GLY A 33 -6.99 16.96 1.75
C GLY A 33 -6.15 15.70 1.72
N ILE A 34 -5.87 15.15 2.91
CA ILE A 34 -5.05 13.95 3.10
C ILE A 34 -5.93 12.84 3.62
N SER A 35 -5.73 11.58 3.14
CA SER A 35 -6.44 10.42 3.67
C SER A 35 -7.92 10.46 3.32
N TYR A 36 -8.80 10.36 4.29
CA TYR A 36 -10.25 10.51 4.09
C TYR A 36 -10.61 11.91 3.55
N ASP A 37 -9.89 12.97 3.96
CA ASP A 37 -10.04 14.30 3.38
C ASP A 37 -9.51 14.34 1.92
N GLY A 38 -8.60 13.43 1.56
CA GLY A 38 -8.18 13.20 0.17
C GLY A 38 -9.30 12.57 -0.67
N PHE A 39 -10.11 11.69 -0.09
CA PHE A 39 -11.37 11.24 -0.69
C PHE A 39 -12.32 12.42 -0.90
N TYR A 40 -12.54 13.28 0.09
CA TYR A 40 -13.36 14.48 -0.07
C TYR A 40 -12.83 15.41 -1.17
N ALA A 41 -11.50 15.58 -1.27
CA ALA A 41 -10.92 16.34 -2.37
C ALA A 41 -11.21 15.70 -3.74
N THR A 42 -11.17 14.37 -3.84
CA THR A 42 -11.56 13.64 -5.05
C THR A 42 -13.02 13.88 -5.42
N MET A 43 -13.93 13.80 -4.46
CA MET A 43 -15.36 14.07 -4.67
C MET A 43 -15.62 15.54 -5.00
N THR A 44 -14.85 16.46 -4.42
CA THR A 44 -14.87 17.88 -4.80
C THR A 44 -14.53 18.07 -6.29
N ALA A 45 -13.51 17.38 -6.80
CA ALA A 45 -13.15 17.46 -8.21
C ALA A 45 -14.32 17.03 -9.12
N SER A 46 -15.06 15.98 -8.74
CA SER A 46 -16.21 15.48 -9.51
C SER A 46 -17.44 16.39 -9.45
N SER A 47 -17.50 17.37 -8.55
CA SER A 47 -18.54 18.41 -8.53
C SER A 47 -18.51 19.29 -9.79
N ASN A 48 -17.35 19.43 -10.42
CA ASN A 48 -17.10 20.25 -11.61
C ASN A 48 -17.64 21.70 -11.47
N HIS A 49 -17.62 22.26 -10.26
CA HIS A 49 -18.07 23.63 -10.02
C HIS A 49 -17.23 24.62 -10.84
N PRO A 50 -17.82 25.64 -11.53
CA PRO A 50 -17.08 26.57 -12.40
C PRO A 50 -15.97 27.35 -11.70
N ALA A 51 -16.14 27.69 -10.40
CA ALA A 51 -15.15 28.39 -9.59
C ALA A 51 -14.01 27.46 -9.12
N LEU A 52 -14.16 26.14 -9.15
CA LEU A 52 -13.14 25.17 -8.73
C LEU A 52 -12.04 25.08 -9.79
N LYS A 53 -10.84 25.54 -9.48
CA LYS A 53 -9.70 25.65 -10.40
C LYS A 53 -8.60 24.64 -10.13
N ALA A 54 -8.39 24.26 -8.88
CA ALA A 54 -7.30 23.39 -8.47
C ALA A 54 -7.73 22.44 -7.36
N VAL A 55 -7.39 21.17 -7.47
CA VAL A 55 -7.68 20.14 -6.46
C VAL A 55 -6.44 19.30 -6.22
N SER A 56 -6.13 19.02 -4.95
CA SER A 56 -5.03 18.13 -4.59
C SER A 56 -5.50 17.02 -3.65
N PRO A 57 -5.94 15.85 -4.19
CA PRO A 57 -6.14 14.64 -3.42
C PRO A 57 -4.77 14.08 -2.97
N GLN A 58 -4.55 13.98 -1.68
CA GLN A 58 -3.28 13.57 -1.10
C GLN A 58 -3.49 12.29 -0.28
N ALA A 59 -2.78 11.21 -0.63
CA ALA A 59 -3.04 9.87 -0.12
C ALA A 59 -4.55 9.60 0.02
N PRO A 60 -5.32 9.76 -1.07
CA PRO A 60 -6.78 9.65 -1.00
C PRO A 60 -7.21 8.21 -0.78
N VAL A 61 -8.17 8.00 0.11
CA VAL A 61 -8.90 6.72 0.19
C VAL A 61 -9.76 6.57 -1.07
N THR A 62 -9.64 5.45 -1.78
CA THR A 62 -10.38 5.21 -3.03
C THR A 62 -11.14 3.90 -3.04
N ASP A 63 -10.49 2.79 -2.75
CA ASP A 63 -11.07 1.43 -2.80
C ASP A 63 -10.77 0.69 -1.49
N TRP A 64 -11.76 0.57 -0.67
CA TRP A 64 -11.66 -0.04 0.66
C TRP A 64 -11.52 -1.56 0.66
N PHE A 65 -11.61 -2.22 -0.48
CA PHE A 65 -11.48 -3.67 -0.58
C PHE A 65 -10.17 -4.12 -1.22
N ARG A 66 -9.61 -3.30 -2.13
CA ARG A 66 -8.40 -3.68 -2.88
C ARG A 66 -7.11 -3.13 -2.29
N GLY A 67 -7.15 -1.97 -1.61
CA GLY A 67 -5.87 -1.43 -1.19
C GLY A 67 -5.85 -0.25 -0.24
N ASP A 68 -6.98 0.32 0.13
CA ASP A 68 -7.02 1.46 1.05
C ASP A 68 -7.74 1.07 2.35
N ASP A 69 -7.25 1.56 3.48
CA ASP A 69 -7.84 1.53 4.81
C ASP A 69 -8.32 0.17 5.34
N ARG A 70 -9.28 -0.50 4.67
CA ARG A 70 -10.01 -1.63 5.26
C ARG A 70 -9.50 -2.99 4.83
N HIS A 71 -9.06 -3.12 3.59
CA HIS A 71 -8.48 -4.36 3.07
C HIS A 71 -7.32 -4.07 2.13
N HIS A 72 -6.37 -5.00 2.08
CA HIS A 72 -5.36 -5.09 1.05
C HIS A 72 -5.58 -6.40 0.28
N ASN A 73 -5.94 -6.29 -1.00
CA ASN A 73 -6.23 -7.43 -1.87
C ASN A 73 -7.18 -8.46 -1.22
N GLY A 74 -8.27 -7.96 -0.60
CA GLY A 74 -9.29 -8.75 0.06
C GLY A 74 -8.92 -9.29 1.45
N ALA A 75 -7.73 -9.02 1.95
CA ALA A 75 -7.32 -9.34 3.32
C ALA A 75 -7.56 -8.14 4.25
N PHE A 76 -8.17 -8.37 5.40
CA PHE A 76 -8.61 -7.31 6.29
C PHE A 76 -7.47 -6.66 7.06
N THR A 77 -7.42 -5.32 7.07
CA THR A 77 -6.44 -4.53 7.82
C THR A 77 -6.85 -4.44 9.30
N LEU A 78 -6.52 -5.47 10.06
CA LEU A 78 -7.01 -5.66 11.43
C LEU A 78 -6.61 -4.50 12.36
N LEU A 79 -5.31 -4.20 12.41
CA LEU A 79 -4.78 -3.20 13.34
C LEU A 79 -5.19 -1.77 12.94
N GLN A 80 -5.23 -1.47 11.65
CA GLN A 80 -5.69 -0.19 11.11
C GLN A 80 -7.15 0.03 11.45
N THR A 81 -8.02 -0.90 11.08
CA THR A 81 -9.46 -0.76 11.25
C THR A 81 -9.86 -0.68 12.71
N THR A 82 -9.32 -1.53 13.59
CA THR A 82 -9.62 -1.49 15.04
C THR A 82 -9.15 -0.19 15.71
N ASN A 83 -8.11 0.46 15.17
CA ASN A 83 -7.65 1.76 15.66
C ASN A 83 -8.59 2.91 15.22
N PHE A 84 -9.15 2.82 14.01
CA PHE A 84 -9.95 3.90 13.41
C PHE A 84 -11.45 3.82 13.68
N LEU A 85 -12.03 2.63 13.88
CA LEU A 85 -13.47 2.45 14.09
C LEU A 85 -14.09 3.47 15.07
N PRO A 86 -13.51 3.70 16.25
CA PRO A 86 -14.10 4.63 17.22
C PRO A 86 -14.08 6.10 16.77
N ARG A 87 -13.22 6.44 15.83
CA ARG A 87 -13.07 7.83 15.33
C ARG A 87 -14.08 8.16 14.24
N LEU A 88 -14.49 7.16 13.45
CA LEU A 88 -15.39 7.36 12.32
C LEU A 88 -16.87 7.33 12.71
N GLU A 89 -17.24 6.56 13.73
CA GLU A 89 -18.64 6.31 14.05
C GLU A 89 -19.13 6.94 15.35
N GLY A 90 -18.25 7.49 16.20
CA GLY A 90 -18.63 7.88 17.55
C GLY A 90 -18.63 9.38 17.81
N ARG A 91 -19.78 9.97 18.14
CA ARG A 91 -19.85 11.21 18.89
C ARG A 91 -19.33 11.06 20.34
N HIS A 92 -19.04 9.85 20.77
CA HIS A 92 -18.53 9.53 22.09
C HIS A 92 -17.10 9.02 21.98
N MET A 93 -16.15 9.83 22.44
CA MET A 93 -14.74 9.50 22.62
C MET A 93 -14.58 8.49 23.77
N GLY A 94 -15.12 7.30 23.60
CA GLY A 94 -14.79 6.15 24.45
C GLY A 94 -13.32 5.74 24.25
N LYS A 95 -12.81 4.85 25.11
CA LYS A 95 -11.50 4.21 24.85
C LYS A 95 -11.63 3.43 23.55
N GLY A 96 -10.80 3.74 22.55
CA GLY A 96 -10.80 3.06 21.27
C GLY A 96 -10.67 1.54 21.43
N VAL A 97 -11.22 0.78 20.50
CA VAL A 97 -11.22 -0.69 20.52
C VAL A 97 -9.80 -1.22 20.74
N MET A 98 -8.83 -0.68 20.05
CA MET A 98 -7.43 -1.07 20.20
C MET A 98 -6.91 -0.88 21.63
N ASN A 99 -7.27 0.22 22.32
CA ASN A 99 -6.88 0.45 23.73
C ASN A 99 -7.55 -0.51 24.73
N GLN A 100 -8.63 -1.16 24.32
CA GLN A 100 -9.28 -2.22 25.13
C GLN A 100 -8.59 -3.56 24.93
N ILE A 101 -8.07 -3.84 23.72
CA ILE A 101 -7.36 -5.07 23.36
C ILE A 101 -5.94 -5.04 23.93
N VAL A 102 -5.18 -4.00 23.63
CA VAL A 102 -3.73 -3.97 23.88
C VAL A 102 -3.40 -3.69 25.34
N LYS A 103 -2.80 -4.68 26.00
CA LYS A 103 -2.32 -4.63 27.40
C LYS A 103 -0.80 -4.79 27.48
N ASN A 104 -0.24 -5.66 26.65
CA ASN A 104 1.18 -5.99 26.61
C ASN A 104 1.83 -5.46 25.32
N ASP A 105 1.47 -6.07 24.20
CA ASP A 105 1.87 -5.66 22.85
C ASP A 105 0.82 -6.10 21.82
N VAL A 106 0.81 -5.45 20.67
CA VAL A 106 -0.22 -5.69 19.65
C VAL A 106 -0.21 -7.12 19.11
N TYR A 107 0.97 -7.75 18.98
CA TYR A 107 1.06 -9.10 18.45
C TYR A 107 0.45 -10.12 19.40
N THR A 108 0.91 -10.11 20.66
CA THR A 108 0.46 -11.06 21.69
C THR A 108 -1.02 -10.91 22.02
N ASP A 109 -1.47 -9.67 22.17
CA ASP A 109 -2.83 -9.39 22.59
C ASP A 109 -3.86 -9.66 21.48
N PHE A 110 -3.55 -9.30 20.21
CA PHE A 110 -4.41 -9.66 19.07
C PHE A 110 -4.38 -11.16 18.77
N LEU A 111 -3.27 -11.85 19.01
CA LEU A 111 -3.22 -13.31 18.90
C LEU A 111 -4.13 -13.99 19.93
N ALA A 112 -4.10 -13.52 21.18
CA ALA A 112 -4.94 -13.99 22.27
C ALA A 112 -6.43 -13.68 22.05
N LEU A 113 -6.75 -12.55 21.40
CA LEU A 113 -8.12 -12.18 21.03
C LEU A 113 -8.77 -13.24 20.13
N GLY A 114 -8.01 -13.87 19.25
CA GLY A 114 -8.48 -14.99 18.41
C GLY A 114 -9.09 -14.55 17.09
N THR A 115 -10.40 -14.34 17.01
CA THR A 115 -11.14 -14.03 15.79
C THR A 115 -11.97 -12.74 15.91
N PHE A 116 -12.56 -12.30 14.81
CA PHE A 116 -13.43 -11.11 14.76
C PHE A 116 -14.64 -11.21 15.70
N LYS A 117 -15.15 -12.41 15.96
CA LYS A 117 -16.24 -12.63 16.91
C LYS A 117 -15.93 -12.07 18.31
N ASN A 118 -14.67 -12.15 18.73
CA ASN A 118 -14.25 -11.60 20.02
C ASN A 118 -14.04 -10.07 19.97
N VAL A 119 -13.86 -9.50 18.79
CA VAL A 119 -13.91 -8.04 18.59
C VAL A 119 -15.32 -7.51 18.79
N ASP A 120 -16.36 -8.26 18.39
CA ASP A 120 -17.77 -7.87 18.58
C ASP A 120 -18.09 -7.53 20.03
N ASP A 121 -17.53 -8.29 20.96
CA ASP A 121 -17.73 -8.06 22.39
C ASP A 121 -17.15 -6.72 22.89
N LEU A 122 -16.15 -6.20 22.20
CA LEU A 122 -15.49 -4.92 22.51
C LEU A 122 -16.15 -3.74 21.80
N VAL A 123 -16.84 -4.02 20.69
CA VAL A 123 -17.51 -3.06 19.82
C VAL A 123 -19.00 -2.92 20.16
N ARG A 124 -19.44 -3.38 21.32
CA ARG A 124 -20.85 -3.52 21.76
C ARG A 124 -21.71 -2.26 21.77
N ASP A 125 -21.17 -1.11 21.46
CA ASP A 125 -22.01 0.08 21.29
C ASP A 125 -22.74 0.00 19.94
N THR A 126 -24.05 -0.07 20.01
CA THR A 126 -24.98 -0.29 18.89
C THR A 126 -24.92 0.75 17.77
N THR A 127 -24.02 1.71 17.84
CA THR A 127 -23.80 2.79 16.87
C THR A 127 -22.72 2.44 15.83
N GLN A 128 -22.14 1.24 15.86
CA GLN A 128 -21.05 0.90 14.93
C GLN A 128 -21.57 0.22 13.66
N THR A 129 -22.22 1.01 12.83
CA THR A 129 -22.78 0.57 11.56
C THR A 129 -21.68 0.05 10.64
N LEU A 130 -20.56 0.76 10.51
CA LEU A 130 -19.45 0.37 9.61
C LEU A 130 -18.83 -0.99 9.99
N TRP A 131 -18.67 -1.30 11.28
CA TRP A 131 -18.18 -2.61 11.71
C TRP A 131 -19.13 -3.74 11.28
N ASN A 132 -20.42 -3.54 11.47
CA ASN A 132 -21.43 -4.50 11.05
C ASN A 132 -21.49 -4.61 9.51
N ASP A 133 -21.39 -3.49 8.80
CA ASP A 133 -21.38 -3.48 7.35
C ASP A 133 -20.17 -4.27 6.81
N ILE A 134 -18.95 -4.07 7.35
CA ILE A 134 -17.76 -4.84 6.98
C ILE A 134 -18.00 -6.34 7.13
N LYS A 135 -18.55 -6.78 8.27
CA LYS A 135 -18.82 -8.20 8.53
C LYS A 135 -19.90 -8.79 7.61
N ASN A 136 -20.91 -7.99 7.28
CA ASN A 136 -22.00 -8.41 6.40
C ASN A 136 -21.59 -8.45 4.92
N HIS A 137 -20.45 -7.85 4.56
CA HIS A 137 -19.91 -7.78 3.20
C HIS A 137 -18.49 -8.37 3.12
N PRO A 138 -18.33 -9.70 3.42
CA PRO A 138 -17.01 -10.34 3.48
C PRO A 138 -16.31 -10.48 2.13
N ASP A 139 -17.06 -10.37 1.03
CA ASP A 139 -16.58 -10.47 -0.35
C ASP A 139 -16.83 -9.14 -1.10
N PHE A 140 -16.21 -8.98 -2.26
CA PHE A 140 -16.31 -7.76 -3.07
C PHE A 140 -17.65 -7.67 -3.80
N ASP A 141 -18.65 -7.18 -3.10
CA ASP A 141 -20.01 -6.96 -3.60
C ASP A 141 -20.31 -5.49 -3.94
N ASP A 142 -21.57 -5.16 -4.15
CA ASP A 142 -22.00 -3.81 -4.52
C ASP A 142 -21.76 -2.79 -3.40
N PHE A 143 -21.74 -3.22 -2.13
CA PHE A 143 -21.40 -2.35 -1.01
C PHE A 143 -19.99 -1.72 -1.19
N TRP A 144 -18.98 -2.52 -1.58
CA TRP A 144 -17.62 -2.04 -1.81
C TRP A 144 -17.48 -1.29 -3.14
N LYS A 145 -18.15 -1.78 -4.20
CA LYS A 145 -18.08 -1.16 -5.54
C LYS A 145 -18.65 0.26 -5.54
N GLU A 146 -19.72 0.50 -4.82
CA GLU A 146 -20.33 1.82 -4.71
C GLU A 146 -19.48 2.84 -3.96
N ARG A 147 -18.52 2.36 -3.14
CA ARG A 147 -17.58 3.15 -2.37
C ARG A 147 -16.25 3.40 -3.06
N ASP A 148 -16.09 2.95 -4.30
CA ASP A 148 -14.87 3.21 -5.09
C ASP A 148 -14.94 4.62 -5.72
N ALA A 149 -14.20 5.55 -5.13
CA ALA A 149 -14.15 6.95 -5.58
C ALA A 149 -13.61 7.11 -7.01
N ARG A 150 -12.81 6.16 -7.51
CA ARG A 150 -12.22 6.20 -8.86
C ARG A 150 -13.27 6.12 -9.96
N THR A 151 -14.44 5.57 -9.66
CA THR A 151 -15.55 5.46 -10.62
C THR A 151 -16.24 6.79 -10.93
N SER A 152 -15.86 7.87 -10.24
CA SER A 152 -16.48 9.21 -10.37
C SER A 152 -15.58 10.24 -11.08
N CYS A 153 -14.49 9.81 -11.71
CA CYS A 153 -13.45 10.69 -12.25
C CYS A 153 -13.65 11.09 -13.72
N TYR A 154 -14.89 11.19 -14.19
CA TYR A 154 -15.20 11.51 -15.59
C TYR A 154 -15.27 13.02 -15.87
N ASN A 155 -14.60 13.45 -16.95
CA ASN A 155 -14.68 14.82 -17.47
C ASN A 155 -14.37 15.90 -16.43
N LEU A 156 -13.41 15.65 -15.57
CA LEU A 156 -12.97 16.59 -14.53
C LEU A 156 -12.43 17.88 -15.16
N LYS A 157 -12.81 19.02 -14.61
CA LYS A 157 -12.47 20.35 -15.14
C LYS A 157 -11.32 21.04 -14.38
N PRO A 158 -11.23 20.92 -13.04
CA PRO A 158 -10.12 21.55 -12.32
C PRO A 158 -8.78 20.91 -12.65
N ALA A 159 -7.67 21.65 -12.47
CA ALA A 159 -6.35 21.05 -12.45
C ALA A 159 -6.20 20.15 -11.21
N ILE A 160 -5.55 18.99 -11.35
CA ILE A 160 -5.47 18.01 -10.27
C ILE A 160 -4.01 17.64 -9.98
N LEU A 161 -3.61 17.74 -8.71
CA LEU A 161 -2.32 17.29 -8.20
C LEU A 161 -2.52 16.13 -7.22
N VAL A 162 -2.32 14.90 -7.68
CA VAL A 162 -2.34 13.71 -6.82
C VAL A 162 -1.01 13.58 -6.09
N VAL A 163 -1.04 13.36 -4.78
CA VAL A 163 0.15 13.23 -3.93
C VAL A 163 0.11 11.94 -3.14
N GLY A 164 1.25 11.26 -3.00
CA GLY A 164 1.37 10.06 -2.19
C GLY A 164 2.75 9.84 -1.60
N GLY A 165 2.84 8.89 -0.69
CA GLY A 165 4.08 8.46 -0.06
C GLY A 165 4.49 7.05 -0.49
N LEU A 166 5.77 6.85 -0.83
CA LEU A 166 6.30 5.54 -1.18
C LEU A 166 6.29 4.56 0.02
N TYR A 167 6.33 5.09 1.23
CA TYR A 167 6.25 4.34 2.49
C TYR A 167 4.94 4.58 3.24
N ASP A 168 3.91 5.02 2.51
CA ASP A 168 2.57 5.13 3.06
C ASP A 168 2.00 3.73 3.30
N SER A 169 1.64 3.44 4.55
CA SER A 169 1.11 2.16 4.99
C SER A 169 -0.42 2.13 5.07
N GLU A 170 -1.08 3.18 4.60
CA GLU A 170 -2.53 3.36 4.65
C GLU A 170 -3.13 3.44 3.24
N ASP A 171 -2.83 4.53 2.52
CA ASP A 171 -3.51 4.85 1.26
C ASP A 171 -2.52 5.04 0.08
N CYS A 172 -1.45 4.24 0.05
CA CYS A 172 -0.52 4.22 -1.09
C CYS A 172 -1.21 3.76 -2.38
N TYR A 173 -2.11 2.79 -2.29
CA TYR A 173 -2.90 2.28 -3.40
C TYR A 173 -3.75 3.37 -4.04
N GLY A 174 -4.48 4.13 -3.20
CA GLY A 174 -5.42 5.15 -3.65
C GLY A 174 -4.76 6.22 -4.51
N ALA A 175 -3.62 6.75 -4.07
CA ALA A 175 -2.92 7.79 -4.81
C ALA A 175 -2.46 7.32 -6.21
N TRP A 176 -1.85 6.14 -6.33
CA TRP A 176 -1.45 5.59 -7.62
C TRP A 176 -2.64 5.31 -8.55
N ASN A 177 -3.68 4.70 -8.02
CA ASN A 177 -4.81 4.24 -8.84
C ASN A 177 -5.81 5.35 -9.14
N LEU A 178 -5.91 6.39 -8.29
CA LEU A 178 -6.66 7.60 -8.62
C LEU A 178 -6.02 8.33 -9.81
N TYR A 179 -4.69 8.52 -9.80
CA TYR A 179 -4.00 9.12 -10.94
C TYR A 179 -4.28 8.36 -12.24
N LYS A 180 -4.18 7.03 -12.22
CA LYS A 180 -4.46 6.18 -13.38
C LYS A 180 -5.91 6.32 -13.86
N ALA A 181 -6.87 6.31 -12.92
CA ALA A 181 -8.29 6.47 -13.23
C ALA A 181 -8.62 7.84 -13.83
N ILE A 182 -8.05 8.93 -13.30
CA ILE A 182 -8.23 10.27 -13.86
C ILE A 182 -7.62 10.36 -15.25
N LYS A 183 -6.42 9.83 -15.45
CA LYS A 183 -5.75 9.81 -16.76
C LYS A 183 -6.60 9.14 -17.84
N GLU A 184 -7.29 8.05 -17.49
CA GLU A 184 -8.17 7.30 -18.38
C GLU A 184 -9.51 8.00 -18.62
N GLN A 185 -10.18 8.45 -17.54
CA GLN A 185 -11.54 8.96 -17.59
C GLN A 185 -11.64 10.47 -17.92
N SER A 186 -10.53 11.20 -17.73
CA SER A 186 -10.45 12.65 -17.93
C SER A 186 -9.15 13.05 -18.63
N PRO A 187 -8.92 12.59 -19.88
CA PRO A 187 -7.64 12.76 -20.57
C PRO A 187 -7.25 14.22 -20.85
N ASP A 188 -8.24 15.12 -20.90
CA ASP A 188 -8.03 16.55 -21.14
C ASP A 188 -7.71 17.35 -19.85
N THR A 189 -7.73 16.71 -18.69
CA THR A 189 -7.49 17.35 -17.40
C THR A 189 -6.00 17.68 -17.22
N ASP A 190 -5.69 18.86 -16.67
CA ASP A 190 -4.34 19.20 -16.21
C ASP A 190 -4.00 18.34 -14.99
N LEU A 191 -3.50 17.14 -15.25
CA LEU A 191 -3.22 16.12 -14.22
C LEU A 191 -1.73 16.09 -13.88
N TYR A 192 -1.44 16.13 -12.58
CA TYR A 192 -0.11 16.08 -11.98
C TYR A 192 -0.03 14.97 -10.93
N LEU A 193 1.17 14.41 -10.76
CA LEU A 193 1.45 13.36 -9.79
C LEU A 193 2.74 13.65 -9.05
N THR A 194 2.73 13.47 -7.73
CA THR A 194 3.94 13.56 -6.91
C THR A 194 4.00 12.44 -5.88
N PHE A 195 5.12 11.74 -5.83
CA PHE A 195 5.42 10.77 -4.77
C PHE A 195 6.81 11.04 -4.18
N GLY A 196 6.85 11.10 -2.84
CA GLY A 196 8.10 11.19 -2.10
C GLY A 196 8.32 10.00 -1.18
N PRO A 197 9.48 9.93 -0.50
CA PRO A 197 9.82 8.81 0.39
C PRO A 197 9.13 8.97 1.76
N TRP A 198 7.83 9.20 1.75
CA TRP A 198 7.04 9.62 2.88
C TRP A 198 6.18 8.49 3.45
N TRP A 199 6.01 8.51 4.76
CA TRP A 199 4.87 7.88 5.41
C TRP A 199 3.63 8.77 5.29
N HIS A 200 2.47 8.25 5.65
CA HIS A 200 1.16 8.92 5.51
C HIS A 200 1.14 10.35 6.06
N GLY A 201 1.08 11.36 5.19
CA GLY A 201 1.09 12.78 5.54
C GLY A 201 2.46 13.41 5.81
N ALA A 202 3.59 12.68 5.66
CA ALA A 202 4.92 13.22 5.99
C ALA A 202 5.37 14.39 5.10
N TRP A 203 4.78 14.58 3.94
CA TRP A 203 5.04 15.75 3.07
C TRP A 203 4.62 17.07 3.71
N THR A 204 3.80 17.06 4.76
CA THR A 204 3.45 18.25 5.55
C THR A 204 4.48 18.54 6.65
N VAL A 205 5.38 17.63 6.95
CA VAL A 205 6.42 17.78 7.97
C VAL A 205 7.63 18.49 7.35
N ARG A 206 7.72 19.82 7.50
CA ARG A 206 8.83 20.58 6.94
C ARG A 206 10.18 20.07 7.48
N GLY A 207 11.13 19.83 6.58
CA GLY A 207 12.46 19.32 6.96
C GLY A 207 12.58 17.80 6.98
N PHE A 208 11.60 17.06 6.45
CA PHE A 208 11.65 15.60 6.37
C PHE A 208 12.81 15.12 5.48
N GLN A 209 13.82 14.49 6.08
CA GLN A 209 15.05 14.02 5.43
C GLN A 209 15.36 12.55 5.68
N GLY A 210 14.53 11.85 6.45
CA GLY A 210 14.75 10.45 6.79
C GLY A 210 13.54 9.81 7.43
N PHE A 211 13.50 8.48 7.41
CA PHE A 211 12.44 7.69 8.00
C PHE A 211 13.00 6.37 8.55
N GLY A 212 12.74 6.07 9.82
CA GLY A 212 13.35 4.95 10.51
C GLY A 212 14.88 5.05 10.45
N ASN A 213 15.52 4.05 9.86
CA ASN A 213 16.97 4.01 9.67
C ASN A 213 17.42 4.57 8.29
N LEU A 214 16.53 5.13 7.51
CA LEU A 214 16.84 5.66 6.17
C LEU A 214 17.08 7.17 6.21
N TYR A 215 18.12 7.62 5.50
CA TYR A 215 18.44 9.03 5.32
C TYR A 215 18.44 9.39 3.84
N PHE A 216 17.66 10.39 3.46
CA PHE A 216 17.42 10.77 2.06
C PHE A 216 18.31 11.93 1.58
N GLY A 217 19.19 12.44 2.41
CA GLY A 217 20.20 13.45 2.04
C GLY A 217 19.70 14.89 1.97
N LYS A 218 18.42 15.11 1.75
CA LYS A 218 17.80 16.43 1.57
C LYS A 218 16.38 16.48 2.16
N SER A 219 15.85 17.68 2.39
CA SER A 219 14.45 17.86 2.79
C SER A 219 13.52 17.61 1.61
N THR A 220 12.92 16.42 1.56
CA THR A 220 12.01 16.02 0.48
C THR A 220 10.67 16.74 0.57
N SER A 221 10.17 16.99 1.79
CA SER A 221 8.92 17.73 2.02
C SER A 221 9.05 19.22 1.70
N ALA A 222 10.17 19.87 2.04
CA ALA A 222 10.39 21.26 1.68
C ALA A 222 10.47 21.43 0.14
N TYR A 223 11.13 20.50 -0.56
CA TYR A 223 11.13 20.51 -2.01
C TYR A 223 9.71 20.43 -2.59
N TYR A 224 8.89 19.51 -2.08
CA TYR A 224 7.49 19.37 -2.50
C TYR A 224 6.70 20.65 -2.25
N MET A 225 6.71 21.17 -1.03
CA MET A 225 5.96 22.39 -0.66
C MET A 225 6.37 23.61 -1.50
N ASP A 226 7.70 23.84 -1.64
CA ASP A 226 8.22 25.07 -2.22
C ASP A 226 8.32 25.00 -3.76
N LYS A 227 8.45 23.81 -4.36
CA LYS A 227 8.69 23.64 -5.80
C LYS A 227 7.54 23.01 -6.58
N ILE A 228 6.58 22.36 -5.88
CA ILE A 228 5.48 21.65 -6.53
C ILE A 228 4.15 22.19 -6.05
N GLU A 229 3.81 22.03 -4.76
CA GLU A 229 2.47 22.35 -4.24
C GLU A 229 2.16 23.84 -4.30
N TYR A 230 3.02 24.68 -3.72
CA TYR A 230 2.81 26.14 -3.73
C TYR A 230 2.76 26.74 -5.15
N PRO A 231 3.67 26.39 -6.07
CA PRO A 231 3.58 26.86 -7.47
C PRO A 231 2.32 26.39 -8.18
N PHE A 232 1.85 25.15 -7.93
CA PHE A 232 0.61 24.61 -8.49
C PHE A 232 -0.60 25.47 -8.08
N PHE A 233 -0.85 25.63 -6.80
CA PHE A 233 -1.98 26.42 -6.33
C PHE A 233 -1.88 27.91 -6.71
N ARG A 234 -0.69 28.50 -6.63
CA ARG A 234 -0.47 29.89 -7.02
C ARG A 234 -0.81 30.15 -8.48
N TYR A 235 -0.43 29.25 -9.37
CA TYR A 235 -0.74 29.39 -10.79
C TYR A 235 -2.24 29.28 -11.06
N PHE A 236 -2.88 28.22 -10.59
CA PHE A 236 -4.28 27.96 -10.92
C PHE A 236 -5.27 28.82 -10.15
N LEU A 237 -4.95 29.30 -8.96
CA LEU A 237 -5.86 30.13 -8.15
C LEU A 237 -5.65 31.63 -8.32
N GLU A 238 -4.39 32.07 -8.49
CA GLU A 238 -4.06 33.49 -8.55
C GLU A 238 -3.67 33.96 -9.96
N GLY A 239 -3.42 33.04 -10.89
CA GLY A 239 -2.87 33.36 -12.23
C GLY A 239 -1.44 33.91 -12.18
N LYS A 240 -0.68 33.58 -11.13
CA LYS A 240 0.69 34.09 -10.89
C LYS A 240 1.73 32.98 -11.00
N GLY A 241 2.91 33.32 -11.49
CA GLY A 241 4.00 32.37 -11.74
C GLY A 241 3.85 31.67 -13.08
N GLU A 242 4.60 30.57 -13.25
CA GLU A 242 4.56 29.77 -14.45
C GLU A 242 3.70 28.52 -14.26
N LYS A 243 3.04 28.06 -15.32
CA LYS A 243 2.33 26.77 -15.30
C LYS A 243 3.32 25.65 -14.97
N PRO A 244 3.00 24.76 -14.01
CA PRO A 244 3.90 23.66 -13.67
C PRO A 244 4.29 22.86 -14.92
N LYS A 245 5.59 22.79 -15.20
CA LYS A 245 6.15 22.21 -16.43
C LYS A 245 6.10 20.68 -16.43
N HIS A 246 6.44 20.07 -15.30
CA HIS A 246 6.54 18.62 -15.17
C HIS A 246 5.24 18.05 -14.60
N LYS A 247 4.64 17.10 -15.33
CA LYS A 247 3.39 16.47 -14.94
C LYS A 247 3.58 15.45 -13.80
N VAL A 248 4.74 14.81 -13.74
CA VAL A 248 5.06 13.76 -12.77
C VAL A 248 6.40 14.05 -12.10
N ASN A 249 6.39 14.08 -10.76
CA ASN A 249 7.58 14.33 -9.93
C ASN A 249 7.69 13.19 -8.90
N ILE A 250 8.63 12.28 -9.08
CA ILE A 250 8.79 11.10 -8.21
C ILE A 250 10.18 11.09 -7.59
N PHE A 251 10.25 10.85 -6.28
CA PHE A 251 11.52 10.62 -5.60
C PHE A 251 11.93 9.15 -5.75
N HIS A 252 13.09 8.92 -6.35
CA HIS A 252 13.69 7.59 -6.45
C HIS A 252 14.50 7.30 -5.20
N THR A 253 14.02 6.36 -4.39
CA THR A 253 14.77 5.85 -3.24
C THR A 253 15.98 5.03 -3.70
N GLY A 254 16.94 4.79 -2.82
CA GLY A 254 18.22 4.18 -3.15
C GLY A 254 19.22 5.22 -3.65
N GLU A 255 19.03 5.79 -4.83
CA GLU A 255 19.82 6.94 -5.32
C GLU A 255 19.43 8.27 -4.66
N ASN A 256 18.25 8.35 -4.03
CA ASN A 256 17.74 9.50 -3.28
C ASN A 256 17.64 10.80 -4.10
N GLU A 257 17.09 10.71 -5.30
CA GLU A 257 16.94 11.84 -6.23
C GLU A 257 15.51 12.02 -6.73
N TRP A 258 15.09 13.29 -6.90
CA TRP A 258 13.86 13.62 -7.60
C TRP A 258 14.04 13.45 -9.09
N LYS A 259 13.11 12.70 -9.71
CA LYS A 259 13.01 12.57 -11.17
C LYS A 259 11.68 13.10 -11.67
N THR A 260 11.71 13.66 -12.87
CA THR A 260 10.52 14.19 -13.54
C THR A 260 10.21 13.37 -14.79
N TYR A 261 8.93 13.17 -15.04
CA TYR A 261 8.44 12.43 -16.19
C TYR A 261 7.24 13.15 -16.80
N ASP A 262 6.93 12.85 -18.04
CA ASP A 262 5.74 13.38 -18.72
C ASP A 262 4.48 12.63 -18.26
N GLU A 263 4.63 11.33 -17.97
CA GLU A 263 3.54 10.48 -17.49
C GLU A 263 4.02 9.32 -16.59
N TRP A 264 3.09 8.67 -15.93
CA TRP A 264 3.32 7.47 -15.13
C TRP A 264 2.27 6.38 -15.47
N PRO A 265 2.61 5.05 -15.48
CA PRO A 265 3.98 4.52 -15.39
C PRO A 265 4.90 5.00 -16.51
N VAL A 266 6.22 4.96 -16.29
CA VAL A 266 7.20 5.47 -17.25
C VAL A 266 7.22 4.58 -18.50
N GLN A 267 7.01 5.15 -19.68
CA GLN A 267 6.94 4.39 -20.94
C GLN A 267 8.24 3.61 -21.29
N LYS A 268 9.38 4.05 -20.76
CA LYS A 268 10.67 3.39 -20.98
C LYS A 268 10.92 2.18 -20.07
N THR A 269 9.93 1.73 -19.33
CA THR A 269 10.06 0.51 -18.51
C THR A 269 9.78 -0.73 -19.33
N ALA A 270 10.48 -1.82 -18.99
CA ALA A 270 10.19 -3.15 -19.50
C ALA A 270 9.81 -4.06 -18.32
N GLY A 271 8.69 -4.75 -18.43
CA GLY A 271 8.36 -5.84 -17.53
C GLY A 271 9.41 -6.96 -17.65
N THR A 272 10.36 -6.99 -16.72
CA THR A 272 11.45 -7.96 -16.73
C THR A 272 11.16 -9.06 -15.71
N PRO A 273 11.00 -10.33 -16.14
CA PRO A 273 10.74 -11.42 -15.22
C PRO A 273 12.00 -11.79 -14.43
N TYR A 274 11.84 -11.94 -13.13
CA TYR A 274 12.83 -12.47 -12.19
C TYR A 274 12.28 -13.76 -11.60
N TYR A 275 12.81 -14.88 -12.04
CA TYR A 275 12.42 -16.22 -11.60
C TYR A 275 13.13 -16.63 -10.33
N ILE A 276 12.41 -17.34 -9.46
CA ILE A 276 12.99 -17.97 -8.28
C ILE A 276 13.49 -19.39 -8.63
N HIS A 277 14.54 -19.86 -7.95
CA HIS A 277 15.21 -21.12 -8.23
C HIS A 277 15.42 -21.98 -6.99
N LYS A 278 15.59 -23.29 -7.19
CA LYS A 278 15.78 -24.31 -6.15
C LYS A 278 16.90 -24.00 -5.16
N ASN A 279 17.97 -23.35 -5.61
CA ASN A 279 19.12 -23.01 -4.78
C ASN A 279 18.95 -21.71 -3.96
N GLY A 280 17.72 -21.13 -3.93
CA GLY A 280 17.46 -19.86 -3.28
C GLY A 280 17.91 -18.63 -4.08
N SER A 281 18.29 -18.81 -5.36
CA SER A 281 18.67 -17.69 -6.20
C SER A 281 17.48 -17.07 -6.95
N VAL A 282 17.70 -15.86 -7.45
CA VAL A 282 16.78 -15.12 -8.35
C VAL A 282 17.55 -14.74 -9.60
N SER A 283 16.98 -14.99 -10.77
CA SER A 283 17.56 -14.56 -12.05
C SER A 283 16.50 -14.30 -13.12
N THR A 284 16.91 -13.71 -14.22
CA THR A 284 16.03 -13.49 -15.39
C THR A 284 15.87 -14.73 -16.28
N GLN A 285 16.58 -15.81 -15.99
CA GLN A 285 16.47 -17.07 -16.72
C GLN A 285 15.39 -17.94 -16.09
N ALA A 286 14.54 -18.54 -16.92
CA ALA A 286 13.53 -19.47 -16.43
C ALA A 286 14.16 -20.76 -15.90
N PRO A 287 13.61 -21.37 -14.83
CA PRO A 287 14.11 -22.63 -14.30
C PRO A 287 13.93 -23.79 -15.31
N ALA A 288 14.89 -24.70 -15.33
CA ALA A 288 14.91 -25.86 -16.24
C ALA A 288 14.56 -27.19 -15.54
N GLU A 289 14.46 -27.19 -14.21
CA GLU A 289 14.14 -28.37 -13.40
C GLU A 289 12.75 -28.90 -13.74
N GLN A 290 12.59 -30.24 -13.76
CA GLN A 290 11.30 -30.89 -14.06
C GLN A 290 10.38 -30.95 -12.85
N GLU A 291 10.94 -31.16 -11.66
CA GLU A 291 10.20 -31.18 -10.39
C GLU A 291 10.99 -30.38 -9.35
N SER A 292 10.48 -29.19 -9.02
CA SER A 292 11.16 -28.31 -8.09
C SER A 292 10.20 -27.34 -7.41
N TYR A 293 10.19 -27.35 -6.09
CA TYR A 293 9.45 -26.40 -5.27
C TYR A 293 10.19 -26.13 -3.96
N SER A 294 9.89 -25.01 -3.35
CA SER A 294 10.18 -24.70 -1.94
C SER A 294 8.91 -24.84 -1.15
N GLU A 295 8.98 -25.37 0.08
CA GLU A 295 7.80 -25.49 0.93
C GLU A 295 8.04 -24.91 2.33
N TYR A 296 6.96 -24.44 2.94
CA TYR A 296 6.94 -24.01 4.32
C TYR A 296 5.60 -24.35 4.97
N ILE A 297 5.57 -24.31 6.30
CA ILE A 297 4.34 -24.49 7.07
C ILE A 297 3.84 -23.11 7.53
N SER A 298 2.70 -22.72 7.03
CA SER A 298 1.97 -21.56 7.56
C SER A 298 1.28 -21.95 8.86
N ASP A 299 1.71 -21.38 10.00
CA ASP A 299 1.21 -21.70 11.34
C ASP A 299 0.46 -20.52 11.95
N MET A 300 -0.87 -20.61 12.01
CA MET A 300 -1.74 -19.54 12.53
C MET A 300 -1.65 -19.39 14.07
N SER A 301 -0.96 -20.29 14.77
CA SER A 301 -0.63 -20.09 16.20
C SER A 301 0.58 -19.18 16.41
N ARG A 302 1.40 -18.96 15.37
CA ARG A 302 2.59 -18.10 15.39
C ARG A 302 2.77 -17.39 14.06
N PRO A 303 1.78 -16.59 13.61
CA PRO A 303 1.86 -15.89 12.33
C PRO A 303 3.10 -15.00 12.26
N VAL A 304 3.59 -14.73 11.05
CA VAL A 304 4.75 -13.84 10.87
C VAL A 304 4.37 -12.42 11.32
N PRO A 305 5.11 -11.81 12.25
CA PRO A 305 4.81 -10.46 12.71
C PRO A 305 5.08 -9.43 11.62
N TYR A 306 4.41 -8.28 11.68
CA TYR A 306 4.58 -7.19 10.72
C TYR A 306 5.81 -6.32 11.00
N THR A 307 6.31 -6.32 12.22
CA THR A 307 7.47 -5.54 12.70
C THR A 307 8.37 -6.38 13.59
N ALA A 308 9.63 -5.98 13.68
CA ALA A 308 10.64 -6.68 14.47
C ALA A 308 10.44 -6.54 15.97
N ASN A 309 9.92 -5.41 16.44
CA ASN A 309 9.89 -5.06 17.84
C ASN A 309 8.46 -5.12 18.41
N PRO A 310 8.28 -5.59 19.66
CA PRO A 310 7.02 -5.45 20.37
C PRO A 310 6.60 -3.96 20.45
N THR A 311 5.32 -3.70 20.22
CA THR A 311 4.76 -2.36 20.27
C THR A 311 3.33 -2.38 20.77
N THR A 312 2.90 -1.29 21.42
CA THR A 312 1.53 -1.12 21.92
C THR A 312 0.62 -0.34 20.99
N TYR A 313 1.13 0.03 19.82
CA TYR A 313 0.39 0.78 18.79
C TYR A 313 0.81 0.32 17.39
N ARG A 314 0.05 0.71 16.37
CA ARG A 314 0.44 0.51 14.98
C ARG A 314 1.60 1.44 14.62
N THR A 315 2.77 0.89 14.40
CA THR A 315 3.91 1.67 13.89
C THR A 315 3.72 1.98 12.40
N LYS A 316 4.32 3.05 11.95
CA LYS A 316 4.49 3.36 10.51
C LYS A 316 5.88 2.96 10.02
N GLU A 317 6.82 2.88 10.93
CA GLU A 317 8.23 2.53 10.69
C GLU A 317 8.40 1.11 10.14
N PHE A 318 7.41 0.21 10.33
CA PHE A 318 7.47 -1.15 9.79
C PHE A 318 7.65 -1.19 8.27
N MET A 319 7.22 -0.14 7.56
CA MET A 319 7.44 -0.03 6.10
C MET A 319 8.91 0.05 5.71
N VAL A 320 9.77 0.42 6.65
CA VAL A 320 11.22 0.53 6.47
C VAL A 320 12.02 -0.31 7.47
N ASP A 321 11.38 -1.18 8.25
CA ASP A 321 12.04 -2.10 9.17
C ASP A 321 12.97 -3.07 8.44
N ASP A 322 14.06 -3.43 9.10
CA ASP A 322 14.98 -4.45 8.64
C ASP A 322 14.33 -5.83 8.62
N GLN A 323 14.10 -6.40 7.44
CA GLN A 323 13.36 -7.65 7.27
C GLN A 323 14.13 -8.91 7.71
N ARG A 324 15.36 -8.78 8.27
CA ARG A 324 16.11 -9.92 8.81
C ARG A 324 15.38 -10.69 9.89
N PHE A 325 14.50 -10.04 10.66
CA PHE A 325 13.65 -10.70 11.65
C PHE A 325 12.71 -11.73 11.03
N ALA A 326 12.16 -11.44 9.86
CA ALA A 326 11.28 -12.35 9.13
C ALA A 326 12.08 -13.39 8.34
N THR A 327 13.15 -12.99 7.66
CA THR A 327 14.02 -13.87 6.88
C THR A 327 14.58 -15.06 7.68
N SER A 328 14.80 -14.88 8.99
CA SER A 328 15.35 -15.94 9.87
C SER A 328 14.30 -17.00 10.27
N ARG A 329 13.04 -16.83 9.89
CA ARG A 329 11.95 -17.74 10.29
C ARG A 329 11.81 -18.93 9.32
N PRO A 330 11.44 -20.13 9.83
CA PRO A 330 11.25 -21.32 8.98
C PRO A 330 9.95 -21.28 8.15
N ASP A 331 9.02 -20.37 8.45
CA ASP A 331 7.76 -20.13 7.75
C ASP A 331 7.85 -18.97 6.75
N VAL A 332 9.08 -18.53 6.45
CA VAL A 332 9.40 -17.50 5.45
C VAL A 332 10.46 -18.06 4.49
N ILE A 333 10.20 -18.01 3.20
CA ILE A 333 11.17 -18.41 2.20
C ILE A 333 11.72 -17.20 1.45
N THR A 334 13.01 -17.23 1.14
CA THR A 334 13.71 -16.13 0.49
C THR A 334 14.53 -16.60 -0.70
N PHE A 335 14.59 -15.74 -1.71
CA PHE A 335 15.36 -15.94 -2.92
C PHE A 335 16.09 -14.64 -3.23
N MET A 336 17.37 -14.71 -3.64
CA MET A 336 18.20 -13.52 -3.75
C MET A 336 19.14 -13.60 -4.95
N THR A 337 19.41 -12.45 -5.59
CA THR A 337 20.44 -12.35 -6.64
C THR A 337 21.84 -12.40 -6.03
N GLU A 338 22.85 -12.64 -6.88
CA GLU A 338 24.21 -12.21 -6.55
C GLU A 338 24.28 -10.69 -6.40
N PRO A 339 25.35 -10.13 -5.77
CA PRO A 339 25.52 -8.69 -5.73
C PRO A 339 25.45 -8.07 -7.12
N LEU A 340 24.63 -7.05 -7.27
CA LEU A 340 24.46 -6.36 -8.54
C LEU A 340 25.76 -5.64 -8.93
N CYS A 341 26.19 -5.83 -10.16
CA CYS A 341 27.36 -5.15 -10.71
C CYS A 341 27.04 -3.72 -11.12
N ASP A 342 25.79 -3.49 -11.56
CA ASP A 342 25.27 -2.19 -12.05
C ASP A 342 24.03 -1.78 -11.26
N THR A 343 23.62 -0.54 -11.41
CA THR A 343 22.35 -0.05 -10.91
C THR A 343 21.17 -0.76 -11.59
N LEU A 344 20.16 -1.12 -10.79
CA LEU A 344 18.87 -1.61 -11.26
C LEU A 344 17.78 -0.64 -10.81
N THR A 345 17.23 0.14 -11.74
CA THR A 345 16.18 1.15 -11.45
C THR A 345 14.82 0.61 -11.81
N LEU A 346 13.89 0.67 -10.86
CA LEU A 346 12.49 0.29 -11.01
C LEU A 346 11.60 1.53 -10.99
N ALA A 347 10.61 1.59 -11.91
CA ALA A 347 9.65 2.69 -11.98
C ALA A 347 8.30 2.21 -12.53
N GLY A 348 7.38 1.84 -11.67
CA GLY A 348 6.06 1.33 -12.02
C GLY A 348 5.59 0.20 -11.12
N PRO A 349 4.49 -0.49 -11.48
CA PRO A 349 3.94 -1.61 -10.70
C PRO A 349 4.83 -2.86 -10.80
N ILE A 350 4.82 -3.65 -9.73
CA ILE A 350 5.45 -4.99 -9.71
C ILE A 350 4.36 -6.03 -9.85
N GLU A 351 4.51 -6.97 -10.79
CA GLU A 351 3.58 -8.09 -10.92
C GLU A 351 4.15 -9.33 -10.24
N VAL A 352 3.29 -10.06 -9.55
CA VAL A 352 3.60 -11.34 -8.89
C VAL A 352 2.87 -12.46 -9.60
N GLU A 353 3.60 -13.48 -10.02
CA GLU A 353 3.08 -14.71 -10.59
C GLU A 353 3.61 -15.90 -9.81
N LEU A 354 2.81 -16.43 -8.89
CA LEU A 354 3.15 -17.63 -8.13
C LEU A 354 2.46 -18.84 -8.70
N MET A 355 3.21 -19.93 -8.86
CA MET A 355 2.68 -21.27 -9.06
C MET A 355 2.75 -21.98 -7.72
N THR A 356 1.59 -22.28 -7.10
CA THR A 356 1.52 -22.76 -5.73
C THR A 356 0.61 -23.96 -5.57
N ALA A 357 0.87 -24.80 -4.59
CA ALA A 357 -0.09 -25.78 -4.09
C ALA A 357 -0.18 -25.67 -2.56
N ILE A 358 -1.38 -25.82 -2.04
CA ILE A 358 -1.65 -25.72 -0.60
C ILE A 358 -2.34 -27.00 -0.11
N SER A 359 -2.15 -27.34 1.15
CA SER A 359 -2.75 -28.57 1.72
C SER A 359 -4.19 -28.37 2.24
N SER A 360 -4.78 -27.18 2.10
CA SER A 360 -6.13 -26.86 2.51
C SER A 360 -6.89 -26.09 1.41
N THR A 361 -7.89 -25.29 1.76
CA THR A 361 -8.82 -24.70 0.79
C THR A 361 -8.73 -23.18 0.65
N ASP A 362 -7.92 -22.49 1.48
CA ASP A 362 -7.59 -21.07 1.35
C ASP A 362 -6.21 -20.77 1.93
N ALA A 363 -5.57 -19.70 1.47
CA ALA A 363 -4.28 -19.20 1.96
C ALA A 363 -4.08 -17.75 1.58
N ASP A 364 -3.27 -17.05 2.36
CA ASP A 364 -2.75 -15.73 2.00
C ASP A 364 -1.31 -15.85 1.48
N PHE A 365 -0.96 -14.97 0.55
CA PHE A 365 0.37 -14.90 -0.07
C PHE A 365 0.90 -13.48 0.07
N MET A 366 1.88 -13.30 0.95
CA MET A 366 2.63 -12.05 1.12
C MET A 366 3.93 -12.16 0.37
N VAL A 367 4.14 -11.30 -0.62
CA VAL A 367 5.41 -11.17 -1.35
C VAL A 367 6.02 -9.82 -1.05
N LYS A 368 7.30 -9.81 -0.69
CA LYS A 368 8.09 -8.60 -0.50
C LYS A 368 9.25 -8.58 -1.50
N VAL A 369 9.45 -7.43 -2.12
CA VAL A 369 10.65 -7.11 -2.88
C VAL A 369 11.54 -6.25 -1.99
N ILE A 370 12.77 -6.71 -1.78
CA ILE A 370 13.67 -6.19 -0.75
C ILE A 370 14.99 -5.81 -1.39
N ASP A 371 15.50 -4.64 -1.03
CA ASP A 371 16.87 -4.22 -1.31
C ASP A 371 17.78 -4.63 -0.15
N VAL A 372 18.66 -5.59 -0.40
CA VAL A 372 19.65 -6.04 0.58
C VAL A 372 20.93 -5.24 0.43
N TYR A 373 21.27 -4.49 1.46
CA TYR A 373 22.45 -3.64 1.50
C TYR A 373 23.75 -4.48 1.54
N PRO A 374 24.86 -3.94 1.05
CA PRO A 374 26.12 -4.66 1.05
C PRO A 374 26.60 -4.97 2.48
N GLU A 375 27.46 -6.00 2.63
CA GLU A 375 28.03 -6.42 3.92
C GLU A 375 28.87 -5.32 4.59
N LYS A 376 29.38 -4.36 3.81
CA LYS A 376 30.10 -3.19 4.29
C LYS A 376 29.33 -1.93 3.94
N PHE A 377 28.54 -1.47 4.87
CA PHE A 377 27.80 -0.21 4.76
C PHE A 377 28.05 0.64 6.00
N GLU A 378 28.32 1.91 5.79
CA GLU A 378 28.45 2.90 6.86
C GLU A 378 27.63 4.16 6.56
N TYR A 379 26.96 4.65 7.57
CA TYR A 379 26.32 5.97 7.49
C TYR A 379 27.37 7.06 7.24
N SER A 380 27.01 8.02 6.39
CA SER A 380 27.73 9.30 6.36
C SER A 380 27.63 10.00 7.73
N LYS A 381 28.58 10.88 8.03
CA LYS A 381 28.53 11.69 9.26
C LYS A 381 27.22 12.47 9.38
N THR A 382 26.73 13.00 8.27
CA THR A 382 25.47 13.76 8.20
C THR A 382 24.25 12.86 8.50
N ALA A 383 24.20 11.66 7.91
CA ALA A 383 23.14 10.70 8.17
C ALA A 383 23.08 10.30 9.65
N ARG A 384 24.22 9.95 10.22
CA ARG A 384 24.34 9.58 11.64
C ARG A 384 23.91 10.70 12.58
N SER A 385 24.29 11.93 12.27
CA SER A 385 23.89 13.12 13.05
C SER A 385 22.39 13.38 12.97
N TYR A 386 21.78 13.22 11.80
CA TYR A 386 20.35 13.46 11.58
C TYR A 386 19.49 12.38 12.25
N LEU A 387 19.78 11.11 11.95
CA LEU A 387 19.00 9.97 12.43
C LEU A 387 19.20 9.71 13.93
N LYS A 388 20.32 10.18 14.50
CA LYS A 388 20.76 9.83 15.88
C LYS A 388 20.77 8.32 16.13
N SER A 389 21.14 7.56 15.10
CA SER A 389 21.11 6.11 15.07
C SER A 389 22.47 5.54 14.67
N ASP A 390 22.88 4.49 15.35
CA ASP A 390 24.03 3.65 15.04
C ASP A 390 23.57 2.23 14.61
N TYR A 391 22.37 2.11 14.05
CA TYR A 391 21.83 0.84 13.59
C TYR A 391 22.77 0.18 12.57
N PRO A 392 23.07 -1.13 12.70
CA PRO A 392 23.98 -1.82 11.81
C PRO A 392 23.33 -2.06 10.42
N MET A 393 23.58 -1.13 9.51
CA MET A 393 23.01 -1.17 8.15
C MET A 393 23.70 -2.18 7.21
N SER A 394 24.81 -2.77 7.59
CA SER A 394 25.45 -3.86 6.82
C SER A 394 24.49 -5.05 6.71
N GLY A 395 24.16 -5.46 5.48
CA GLY A 395 23.19 -6.51 5.22
C GLY A 395 21.74 -6.14 5.56
N TYR A 396 21.44 -4.85 5.74
CA TYR A 396 20.07 -4.37 5.98
C TYR A 396 19.14 -4.81 4.86
N GLN A 397 17.97 -5.28 5.21
CA GLN A 397 16.96 -5.76 4.26
C GLN A 397 15.80 -4.79 4.19
N LEU A 398 15.92 -3.80 3.31
CA LEU A 398 14.90 -2.77 3.10
C LEU A 398 13.78 -3.29 2.22
N MET A 399 12.58 -3.41 2.76
CA MET A 399 11.38 -3.65 1.94
C MET A 399 11.08 -2.43 1.08
N ILE A 400 11.24 -2.56 -0.23
CA ILE A 400 10.87 -1.48 -1.18
C ILE A 400 9.39 -1.53 -1.54
N ARG A 401 8.82 -2.72 -1.57
CA ARG A 401 7.39 -2.98 -1.70
C ARG A 401 7.04 -4.37 -1.20
N GLY A 402 5.92 -4.48 -0.51
CA GLY A 402 5.35 -5.76 -0.12
C GLY A 402 3.84 -5.64 -0.02
N GLU A 403 3.12 -6.63 -0.53
CA GLU A 403 1.66 -6.71 -0.42
C GLU A 403 1.21 -8.15 -0.19
N LEU A 404 0.16 -8.27 0.59
CA LEU A 404 -0.51 -9.54 0.82
C LEU A 404 -1.70 -9.68 -0.14
N PHE A 405 -1.92 -10.88 -0.64
CA PHE A 405 -3.06 -11.24 -1.47
C PHE A 405 -3.81 -12.42 -0.84
N ARG A 406 -5.12 -12.27 -0.64
CA ARG A 406 -5.98 -13.34 -0.15
C ARG A 406 -6.35 -14.28 -1.30
N GLY A 407 -5.83 -15.50 -1.26
CA GLY A 407 -5.81 -16.43 -2.39
C GLY A 407 -7.17 -16.85 -2.93
N ARG A 408 -8.25 -16.77 -2.14
CA ARG A 408 -9.61 -17.02 -2.63
C ARG A 408 -10.02 -16.10 -3.77
N PHE A 409 -9.43 -14.92 -3.87
CA PHE A 409 -9.74 -13.93 -4.90
C PHE A 409 -8.87 -14.03 -6.17
N ARG A 410 -8.08 -15.11 -6.34
CA ARG A 410 -7.18 -15.32 -7.49
C ARG A 410 -7.85 -15.37 -8.87
N LYS A 411 -9.19 -15.49 -8.91
CA LYS A 411 -9.99 -15.47 -10.15
C LYS A 411 -10.85 -14.21 -10.31
N GLY A 412 -10.62 -13.22 -9.46
CA GLY A 412 -11.36 -11.96 -9.39
C GLY A 412 -11.94 -11.75 -8.01
N PHE A 413 -12.03 -10.50 -7.59
CA PHE A 413 -12.54 -10.15 -6.26
C PHE A 413 -14.05 -10.44 -6.11
N ASP A 414 -14.79 -10.42 -7.18
CA ASP A 414 -16.23 -10.75 -7.27
C ASP A 414 -16.49 -12.26 -7.43
N ASN A 415 -15.44 -13.09 -7.48
CA ASN A 415 -15.56 -14.52 -7.69
C ASN A 415 -14.63 -15.31 -6.75
N PRO A 416 -14.84 -15.26 -5.42
CA PRO A 416 -14.03 -16.02 -4.48
C PRO A 416 -14.20 -17.53 -4.68
N LEU A 417 -13.09 -18.26 -4.76
CA LEU A 417 -13.09 -19.70 -4.99
C LEU A 417 -12.13 -20.45 -4.05
N PRO A 418 -12.53 -21.63 -3.53
CA PRO A 418 -11.61 -22.47 -2.76
C PRO A 418 -10.47 -22.99 -3.63
N PHE A 419 -9.34 -23.26 -3.02
CA PHE A 419 -8.31 -24.10 -3.61
C PHE A 419 -8.73 -25.56 -3.56
N LYS A 420 -8.20 -26.33 -4.49
CA LYS A 420 -8.17 -27.79 -4.37
C LYS A 420 -6.83 -28.19 -3.74
N PRO A 421 -6.87 -28.90 -2.61
CA PRO A 421 -5.65 -29.31 -1.94
C PRO A 421 -4.67 -30.05 -2.85
N GLU A 422 -3.38 -29.73 -2.72
CA GLU A 422 -2.23 -30.28 -3.47
C GLU A 422 -2.26 -30.05 -5.00
N GLU A 423 -3.25 -29.31 -5.56
CA GLU A 423 -3.29 -28.96 -6.99
C GLU A 423 -2.45 -27.72 -7.27
N ILE A 424 -1.55 -27.78 -8.26
CA ILE A 424 -0.78 -26.61 -8.70
C ILE A 424 -1.72 -25.56 -9.25
N THR A 425 -1.75 -24.41 -8.62
CA THR A 425 -2.69 -23.32 -8.89
C THR A 425 -1.94 -22.00 -9.06
N PRO A 426 -2.18 -21.23 -10.11
CA PRO A 426 -1.61 -19.90 -10.27
C PRO A 426 -2.27 -18.89 -9.31
N VAL A 427 -1.45 -18.06 -8.69
CA VAL A 427 -1.86 -16.89 -7.91
C VAL A 427 -1.12 -15.67 -8.44
N ASN A 428 -1.86 -14.81 -9.14
CA ASN A 428 -1.31 -13.64 -9.80
C ASN A 428 -1.93 -12.38 -9.22
N TYR A 429 -1.11 -11.40 -8.89
CA TYR A 429 -1.55 -10.10 -8.39
C TYR A 429 -0.46 -9.04 -8.58
N THR A 430 -0.83 -7.78 -8.34
CA THR A 430 0.07 -6.66 -8.53
C THR A 430 0.41 -6.05 -7.17
N LEU A 431 1.69 -5.84 -6.90
CA LEU A 431 2.15 -4.95 -5.85
C LEU A 431 2.02 -3.51 -6.36
N TYR A 432 1.90 -2.55 -5.44
CA TYR A 432 1.79 -1.14 -5.85
C TYR A 432 3.05 -0.67 -6.58
N ASP A 433 2.91 0.48 -7.24
CA ASP A 433 4.02 1.09 -7.97
C ASP A 433 5.20 1.44 -7.04
N VAL A 434 6.40 1.33 -7.58
CA VAL A 434 7.65 1.67 -6.91
C VAL A 434 8.46 2.65 -7.74
N ALA A 435 9.33 3.41 -7.07
CA ALA A 435 10.39 4.20 -7.64
C ALA A 435 11.66 3.99 -6.80
N HIS A 436 12.50 3.06 -7.22
CA HIS A 436 13.67 2.65 -6.45
C HIS A 436 14.85 2.28 -7.35
N THR A 437 16.06 2.60 -6.91
CA THR A 437 17.29 2.22 -7.59
C THR A 437 18.14 1.39 -6.64
N PHE A 438 18.27 0.09 -6.95
CA PHE A 438 19.29 -0.75 -6.34
C PHE A 438 20.67 -0.28 -6.80
N LEU A 439 21.57 -0.08 -5.87
CA LEU A 439 22.94 0.36 -6.15
C LEU A 439 23.88 -0.82 -6.41
N PRO A 440 25.04 -0.61 -7.06
CA PRO A 440 26.05 -1.65 -7.20
C PRO A 440 26.45 -2.23 -5.83
N GLY A 441 26.62 -3.55 -5.75
CA GLY A 441 26.89 -4.28 -4.52
C GLY A 441 25.67 -4.64 -3.67
N HIS A 442 24.51 -4.02 -3.92
CA HIS A 442 23.22 -4.43 -3.33
C HIS A 442 22.72 -5.73 -3.98
N ARG A 443 21.74 -6.37 -3.37
CA ARG A 443 21.09 -7.56 -3.91
C ARG A 443 19.57 -7.36 -3.94
N LEU A 444 18.94 -7.85 -4.99
CA LEU A 444 17.49 -8.01 -5.04
C LEU A 444 17.10 -9.29 -4.28
N MET A 445 16.20 -9.19 -3.29
CA MET A 445 15.62 -10.33 -2.61
C MET A 445 14.11 -10.36 -2.81
N ILE A 446 13.56 -11.56 -3.01
CA ILE A 446 12.14 -11.88 -2.96
C ILE A 446 11.89 -12.69 -1.70
N GLN A 447 10.99 -12.22 -0.84
CA GLN A 447 10.59 -12.91 0.38
C GLN A 447 9.10 -13.28 0.26
N ILE A 448 8.76 -14.54 0.58
CA ILE A 448 7.39 -15.08 0.51
C ILE A 448 7.01 -15.66 1.86
N GLN A 449 5.81 -15.31 2.34
CA GLN A 449 5.20 -15.75 3.60
C GLN A 449 3.67 -15.74 3.49
N SER A 450 2.95 -16.24 4.51
CA SER A 450 1.47 -16.35 4.47
C SER A 450 0.76 -15.54 5.56
N SER A 451 1.42 -14.62 6.19
CA SER A 451 0.79 -13.74 7.18
C SER A 451 1.62 -12.46 7.37
N TRP A 452 0.98 -11.41 7.83
CA TRP A 452 1.59 -10.11 8.16
C TRP A 452 0.87 -9.53 9.38
N PHE A 453 1.01 -10.26 10.49
CA PHE A 453 0.17 -10.09 11.66
C PHE A 453 0.73 -9.09 12.68
N PRO A 454 -0.11 -8.30 13.37
CA PRO A 454 -1.55 -8.12 13.19
C PRO A 454 -1.95 -6.95 12.28
N ILE A 455 -1.07 -6.44 11.41
CA ILE A 455 -1.48 -5.46 10.38
C ILE A 455 -2.64 -6.03 9.58
N ILE A 456 -2.49 -7.28 9.12
CA ILE A 456 -3.52 -8.06 8.43
C ILE A 456 -4.05 -9.13 9.38
N ASP A 457 -5.33 -9.47 9.26
CA ASP A 457 -5.97 -10.56 9.97
C ASP A 457 -5.36 -11.92 9.64
N ARG A 458 -5.66 -12.93 10.47
CA ARG A 458 -5.26 -14.30 10.17
C ARG A 458 -6.28 -14.95 9.24
N ASN A 459 -5.79 -15.48 8.11
CA ASN A 459 -6.61 -16.34 7.27
C ASN A 459 -6.91 -17.65 8.02
N PRO A 460 -8.18 -18.09 8.10
CA PRO A 460 -8.52 -19.40 8.68
C PRO A 460 -7.87 -20.60 7.98
N GLN A 461 -7.20 -20.39 6.85
CA GLN A 461 -6.62 -21.42 5.97
C GLN A 461 -7.67 -22.43 5.48
N ARG A 462 -8.92 -22.02 5.54
CA ARG A 462 -10.10 -22.75 5.05
C ARG A 462 -11.02 -21.76 4.34
N PHE A 463 -11.63 -22.19 3.27
CA PHE A 463 -12.60 -21.37 2.54
C PHE A 463 -13.92 -21.30 3.31
N ILE A 464 -14.00 -20.36 4.23
CA ILE A 464 -15.16 -20.06 5.10
C ILE A 464 -15.30 -18.54 5.25
N ASP A 465 -16.39 -18.09 5.82
CA ASP A 465 -16.57 -16.71 6.24
C ASP A 465 -15.59 -16.36 7.38
N THR A 466 -14.68 -15.43 7.11
CA THR A 466 -13.62 -15.04 8.04
C THR A 466 -14.12 -14.20 9.22
N TYR A 467 -15.25 -13.51 9.05
CA TYR A 467 -15.80 -12.60 10.07
C TYR A 467 -16.67 -13.30 11.10
N HIS A 468 -17.25 -14.45 10.75
CA HIS A 468 -18.17 -15.18 11.62
C HIS A 468 -17.60 -16.51 12.16
N CYS A 469 -16.38 -16.88 11.75
CA CYS A 469 -15.74 -18.11 12.21
C CYS A 469 -15.14 -17.97 13.62
N THR A 470 -14.84 -19.12 14.22
CA THR A 470 -14.11 -19.25 15.49
C THR A 470 -12.72 -19.84 15.26
N VAL A 471 -11.85 -19.82 16.28
CA VAL A 471 -10.49 -20.39 16.17
C VAL A 471 -10.52 -21.90 15.89
N GLU A 472 -11.55 -22.60 16.35
CA GLU A 472 -11.77 -24.02 16.11
C GLU A 472 -12.02 -24.35 14.64
N ASP A 473 -12.49 -23.37 13.84
CA ASP A 473 -12.70 -23.52 12.41
C ASP A 473 -11.41 -23.41 11.61
N PHE A 474 -10.32 -22.94 12.22
CA PHE A 474 -9.04 -22.75 11.55
C PHE A 474 -8.32 -24.06 11.25
N VAL A 475 -7.71 -24.15 10.08
CA VAL A 475 -6.62 -25.08 9.83
C VAL A 475 -5.34 -24.45 10.37
N MET A 476 -4.98 -24.78 11.61
CA MET A 476 -3.90 -24.11 12.34
C MET A 476 -2.55 -24.19 11.63
N LYS A 477 -2.27 -25.32 10.94
CA LYS A 477 -1.03 -25.52 10.20
C LYS A 477 -1.33 -26.01 8.80
N GLN A 478 -0.81 -25.30 7.80
CA GLN A 478 -0.98 -25.62 6.40
C GLN A 478 0.37 -25.65 5.70
N LYS A 479 0.57 -26.67 4.87
CA LYS A 479 1.71 -26.76 3.98
C LYS A 479 1.44 -25.91 2.74
N ILE A 480 2.42 -25.10 2.36
CA ILE A 480 2.40 -24.29 1.13
C ILE A 480 3.65 -24.60 0.32
N LYS A 481 3.46 -24.92 -0.95
CA LYS A 481 4.52 -25.15 -1.92
C LYS A 481 4.54 -24.00 -2.92
N ILE A 482 5.72 -23.46 -3.19
CA ILE A 482 5.98 -22.47 -4.24
C ILE A 482 6.87 -23.12 -5.28
N TYR A 483 6.36 -23.29 -6.49
CA TYR A 483 7.01 -24.02 -7.57
C TYR A 483 7.99 -23.14 -8.34
N HIS A 484 9.13 -23.71 -8.67
CA HIS A 484 10.18 -23.13 -9.52
C HIS A 484 10.73 -24.20 -10.48
N GLN A 485 9.85 -24.70 -11.32
CA GLN A 485 10.13 -25.77 -12.28
C GLN A 485 9.68 -25.40 -13.69
N GLN A 486 10.14 -26.15 -14.68
CA GLN A 486 9.67 -25.96 -16.04
C GLN A 486 8.14 -26.15 -16.12
N GLY A 487 7.44 -25.23 -16.76
CA GLY A 487 5.98 -25.25 -16.87
C GLY A 487 5.21 -24.75 -15.63
N ALA A 488 5.88 -24.60 -14.48
CA ALA A 488 5.30 -24.01 -13.26
C ALA A 488 6.37 -23.16 -12.54
N ALA A 489 6.77 -22.06 -13.16
CA ALA A 489 7.84 -21.18 -12.69
C ALA A 489 7.28 -19.92 -12.04
N SER A 490 7.39 -19.83 -10.71
CA SER A 490 7.05 -18.61 -9.99
C SER A 490 8.07 -17.51 -10.26
N ARG A 491 7.57 -16.27 -10.36
CA ARG A 491 8.39 -15.09 -10.67
C ARG A 491 7.77 -13.81 -10.15
N VAL A 492 8.57 -12.77 -10.08
CA VAL A 492 8.11 -11.38 -10.05
C VAL A 492 8.50 -10.69 -11.35
N ILE A 493 7.64 -9.85 -11.89
CA ILE A 493 7.92 -9.05 -13.08
C ILE A 493 8.17 -7.62 -12.61
N LEU A 494 9.41 -7.17 -12.77
CA LEU A 494 9.85 -5.86 -12.30
C LEU A 494 9.80 -4.82 -13.42
N PRO A 495 9.31 -3.59 -13.11
CA PRO A 495 9.25 -2.47 -14.07
C PRO A 495 10.64 -1.83 -14.24
N VAL A 496 11.56 -2.53 -14.91
CA VAL A 496 12.95 -2.08 -15.07
C VAL A 496 13.02 -0.94 -16.08
N VAL A 497 13.63 0.18 -15.65
CA VAL A 497 13.90 1.32 -16.54
C VAL A 497 15.04 0.95 -17.50
N LYS A 498 14.78 1.03 -18.80
CA LYS A 498 15.80 0.81 -19.84
C LYS A 498 16.83 1.95 -19.80
N LYS A 499 18.11 1.57 -19.81
CA LYS A 499 19.24 2.52 -19.93
C LYS A 499 19.28 3.17 -21.31
#